data_a9bd224ec1861ed1fc33a00af5283253
#
_entry.id   a9bd224ec1861ed1fc33a00af5283253
#
_cell.length_a   1.000
_cell.length_b   1.000
_cell.length_c   1.000
_cell.angle_alpha   90.00
_cell.angle_beta   90.00
_cell.angle_gamma   90.00
#
_symmetry.space_group_name_H-M   'P 1'
#
loop_
_entity.id
_entity.type
_entity.pdbx_description
1 polymer ?
#
loop_
_entity_poly.entity_id
_entity_poly.type
_entity_poly.pdbx_seq_one_letter_code
_entity_poly.pdbx_strand_id
1 'polypeptide(L)'
;VLVGEISIDIERLVVVNLGLTAVSLFGVVIAIFMGIGLVSKEIEKKTLYTVLSRPVRRWEFVVGKFFGLTGTLVVNTFFMAIGVFLALLYVAHKFERADLCVLAALYFIVLEFLIVCALALFFSSFSTPIMSAVFTFALFVIGSLAEDLRGFARITEGLPGAIATAVAYLVPNFSAFNIINQAAHGFPVPGRLILYNTAYAVLYSAMAISGAVLIFQRRNLK
;
A
#
# COMPACT_ATOMS: atom_id res chain seq x y z
N VAL A 1 16.15 -16.42 35.15
CA VAL A 1 15.36 -15.19 34.99
C VAL A 1 15.81 -14.47 33.72
N LEU A 2 17.07 -14.05 33.56
CA LEU A 2 17.57 -13.34 32.38
C LEU A 2 17.39 -14.08 31.04
N VAL A 3 17.61 -15.38 31.00
CA VAL A 3 17.45 -16.19 29.76
C VAL A 3 15.97 -16.27 29.33
N GLY A 4 15.06 -16.31 30.28
CA GLY A 4 13.60 -16.31 29.97
C GLY A 4 13.11 -14.97 29.42
N GLU A 5 13.59 -13.86 29.94
CA GLU A 5 13.23 -12.52 29.44
C GLU A 5 13.77 -12.28 28.01
N ILE A 6 15.02 -12.66 27.75
CA ILE A 6 15.60 -12.58 26.40
C ILE A 6 14.84 -13.45 25.39
N SER A 7 14.37 -14.66 25.80
CA SER A 7 13.57 -15.53 24.92
C SER A 7 12.25 -14.89 24.54
N ILE A 8 11.54 -14.27 25.50
CA ILE A 8 10.25 -13.60 25.28
C ILE A 8 10.40 -12.38 24.36
N ASP A 9 11.45 -11.59 24.52
CA ASP A 9 11.72 -10.45 23.67
C ASP A 9 11.99 -10.85 22.20
N ILE A 10 12.73 -11.94 21.99
CA ILE A 10 12.97 -12.48 20.64
C ILE A 10 11.68 -13.01 20.02
N GLU A 11 10.89 -13.77 20.76
CA GLU A 11 9.61 -14.30 20.28
C GLU A 11 8.64 -13.18 19.92
N ARG A 12 8.56 -12.13 20.73
CA ARG A 12 7.78 -10.93 20.45
C ARG A 12 8.22 -10.25 19.16
N LEU A 13 9.51 -10.03 19.00
CA LEU A 13 10.09 -9.40 17.81
C LEU A 13 9.77 -10.20 16.53
N VAL A 14 9.85 -11.52 16.61
CA VAL A 14 9.50 -12.42 15.50
C VAL A 14 8.00 -12.32 15.18
N VAL A 15 7.12 -12.36 16.18
CA VAL A 15 5.66 -12.27 15.98
C VAL A 15 5.27 -10.94 15.34
N VAL A 16 5.83 -9.81 15.79
CA VAL A 16 5.54 -8.50 15.21
C VAL A 16 6.03 -8.41 13.77
N ASN A 17 7.28 -8.82 13.51
CA ASN A 17 7.84 -8.77 12.16
C ASN A 17 7.06 -9.67 11.19
N LEU A 18 6.83 -10.92 11.53
CA LEU A 18 6.07 -11.85 10.67
C LEU A 18 4.62 -11.41 10.50
N GLY A 19 3.97 -10.99 11.59
CA GLY A 19 2.59 -10.54 11.57
C GLY A 19 2.39 -9.30 10.68
N LEU A 20 3.18 -8.26 10.89
CA LEU A 20 3.07 -7.03 10.09
C LEU A 20 3.49 -7.24 8.63
N THR A 21 4.52 -8.06 8.38
CA THR A 21 4.94 -8.43 7.01
C THR A 21 3.83 -9.20 6.30
N ALA A 22 3.16 -10.13 6.99
CA ALA A 22 2.02 -10.86 6.43
C ALA A 22 0.86 -9.91 6.12
N VAL A 23 0.53 -8.97 7.03
CA VAL A 23 -0.52 -7.95 6.80
C VAL A 23 -0.19 -7.11 5.57
N SER A 24 1.04 -6.59 5.44
CA SER A 24 1.47 -5.80 4.28
C SER A 24 1.39 -6.63 2.99
N LEU A 25 2.02 -7.79 2.95
CA LEU A 25 2.11 -8.63 1.75
C LEU A 25 0.72 -9.08 1.25
N PHE A 26 -0.08 -9.67 2.12
CA PHE A 26 -1.42 -10.12 1.75
C PHE A 26 -2.34 -8.94 1.43
N GLY A 27 -2.23 -7.84 2.15
CA GLY A 27 -2.99 -6.64 1.89
C GLY A 27 -2.68 -6.02 0.53
N VAL A 28 -1.41 -5.96 0.12
CA VAL A 28 -1.00 -5.49 -1.22
C VAL A 28 -1.57 -6.40 -2.31
N VAL A 29 -1.47 -7.71 -2.13
CA VAL A 29 -2.05 -8.68 -3.08
C VAL A 29 -3.56 -8.46 -3.23
N ILE A 30 -4.28 -8.34 -2.12
CA ILE A 30 -5.72 -8.06 -2.11
C ILE A 30 -6.01 -6.70 -2.78
N ALA A 31 -5.23 -5.65 -2.48
CA ALA A 31 -5.38 -4.32 -3.06
C ALA A 31 -5.26 -4.34 -4.59
N ILE A 32 -4.27 -5.06 -5.12
CA ILE A 32 -4.05 -5.21 -6.56
C ILE A 32 -5.23 -5.93 -7.21
N PHE A 33 -5.60 -7.12 -6.71
CA PHE A 33 -6.66 -7.92 -7.32
C PHE A 33 -8.04 -7.26 -7.23
N MET A 34 -8.36 -6.64 -6.09
CA MET A 34 -9.62 -5.91 -5.93
C MET A 34 -9.66 -4.65 -6.79
N GLY A 35 -8.54 -3.89 -6.84
CA GLY A 35 -8.45 -2.66 -7.63
C GLY A 35 -8.71 -2.90 -9.11
N ILE A 36 -8.17 -3.99 -9.64
CA ILE A 36 -8.33 -4.37 -11.06
C ILE A 36 -9.70 -4.96 -11.32
N GLY A 37 -10.15 -5.87 -10.44
CA GLY A 37 -11.40 -6.62 -10.66
C GLY A 37 -12.64 -5.74 -10.75
N LEU A 38 -12.65 -4.61 -10.06
CA LEU A 38 -13.82 -3.72 -10.01
C LEU A 38 -14.00 -2.86 -11.28
N VAL A 39 -12.94 -2.48 -11.98
CA VAL A 39 -13.04 -1.67 -13.21
C VAL A 39 -13.19 -2.57 -14.43
N SER A 40 -12.40 -3.62 -14.50
CA SER A 40 -12.37 -4.52 -15.66
C SER A 40 -13.66 -5.31 -15.84
N LYS A 41 -14.24 -5.83 -14.76
CA LYS A 41 -15.49 -6.59 -14.81
C LYS A 41 -16.67 -5.77 -15.31
N GLU A 42 -16.68 -4.47 -15.02
CA GLU A 42 -17.79 -3.59 -15.47
C GLU A 42 -17.62 -3.16 -16.93
N ILE A 43 -16.36 -3.03 -17.39
CA ILE A 43 -16.07 -2.78 -18.80
C ILE A 43 -16.45 -4.01 -19.65
N GLU A 44 -16.08 -5.22 -19.21
CA GLU A 44 -16.37 -6.47 -19.93
C GLU A 44 -17.85 -6.82 -19.96
N LYS A 45 -18.56 -6.62 -18.84
CA LYS A 45 -19.98 -6.97 -18.71
C LYS A 45 -20.94 -5.94 -19.30
N LYS A 46 -20.44 -4.83 -19.89
CA LYS A 46 -21.26 -3.70 -20.38
C LYS A 46 -22.27 -3.16 -19.33
N THR A 47 -22.10 -3.52 -18.05
CA THR A 47 -22.95 -3.04 -16.95
C THR A 47 -22.72 -1.55 -16.67
N LEU A 48 -21.63 -1.00 -17.20
CA LEU A 48 -21.40 0.45 -17.25
C LEU A 48 -22.57 1.22 -17.90
N TYR A 49 -23.27 0.64 -18.88
CA TYR A 49 -24.43 1.27 -19.50
C TYR A 49 -25.62 1.39 -18.55
N THR A 50 -25.82 0.41 -17.68
CA THR A 50 -26.90 0.42 -16.67
C THR A 50 -26.60 1.37 -15.50
N VAL A 51 -25.34 1.55 -15.13
CA VAL A 51 -24.93 2.49 -14.09
C VAL A 51 -24.91 3.93 -14.64
N LEU A 52 -24.50 4.13 -15.89
CA LEU A 52 -24.53 5.44 -16.56
C LEU A 52 -25.92 5.88 -17.04
N SER A 53 -26.93 5.01 -16.99
CA SER A 53 -28.33 5.42 -17.19
C SER A 53 -28.87 6.29 -16.04
N ARG A 54 -28.20 6.29 -14.88
CA ARG A 54 -28.39 7.29 -13.82
C ARG A 54 -27.42 8.45 -14.04
N PRO A 55 -27.75 9.71 -13.66
CA PRO A 55 -26.91 10.88 -13.88
C PRO A 55 -25.69 10.93 -12.94
N VAL A 56 -24.87 9.86 -12.93
CA VAL A 56 -23.60 9.79 -12.18
C VAL A 56 -22.48 10.26 -13.08
N ARG A 57 -21.71 11.23 -12.63
CA ARG A 57 -20.56 11.74 -13.38
C ARG A 57 -19.43 10.70 -13.37
N ARG A 58 -18.70 10.58 -14.48
CA ARG A 58 -17.62 9.58 -14.64
C ARG A 58 -16.53 9.67 -13.56
N TRP A 59 -16.22 10.87 -13.09
CA TRP A 59 -15.26 11.06 -12.01
C TRP A 59 -15.78 10.57 -10.65
N GLU A 60 -17.07 10.75 -10.36
CA GLU A 60 -17.71 10.26 -9.13
C GLU A 60 -17.62 8.75 -9.02
N PHE A 61 -17.74 8.06 -10.15
CA PHE A 61 -17.59 6.62 -10.23
C PHE A 61 -16.18 6.16 -9.87
N VAL A 62 -15.13 6.75 -10.44
CA VAL A 62 -13.73 6.39 -10.15
C VAL A 62 -13.37 6.69 -8.70
N VAL A 63 -13.75 7.87 -8.22
CA VAL A 63 -13.49 8.31 -6.84
C VAL A 63 -14.26 7.44 -5.84
N GLY A 64 -15.54 7.16 -6.12
CA GLY A 64 -16.36 6.27 -5.27
C GLY A 64 -15.76 4.86 -5.16
N LYS A 65 -15.25 4.30 -6.27
CA LYS A 65 -14.54 3.03 -6.26
C LYS A 65 -13.27 3.07 -5.43
N PHE A 66 -12.47 4.12 -5.56
CA PHE A 66 -11.26 4.29 -4.77
C PHE A 66 -11.55 4.29 -3.28
N PHE A 67 -12.54 5.08 -2.84
CA PHE A 67 -12.92 5.10 -1.41
C PHE A 67 -13.52 3.77 -0.94
N GLY A 68 -14.33 3.12 -1.78
CA GLY A 68 -14.88 1.80 -1.47
C GLY A 68 -13.78 0.74 -1.27
N LEU A 69 -12.81 0.71 -2.19
CA LEU A 69 -11.65 -0.20 -2.10
C LEU A 69 -10.81 0.07 -0.86
N THR A 70 -10.44 1.34 -0.66
CA THR A 70 -9.64 1.75 0.50
C THR A 70 -10.37 1.41 1.80
N GLY A 71 -11.69 1.68 1.88
CA GLY A 71 -12.49 1.31 3.04
C GLY A 71 -12.51 -0.19 3.30
N THR A 72 -12.65 -1.01 2.27
CA THR A 72 -12.58 -2.48 2.40
C THR A 72 -11.23 -2.94 2.91
N LEU A 73 -10.13 -2.35 2.42
CA LEU A 73 -8.78 -2.69 2.89
C LEU A 73 -8.54 -2.25 4.34
N VAL A 74 -9.04 -1.09 4.75
CA VAL A 74 -8.99 -0.65 6.14
C VAL A 74 -9.69 -1.64 7.06
N VAL A 75 -10.91 -2.07 6.69
CA VAL A 75 -11.66 -3.08 7.45
C VAL A 75 -10.90 -4.41 7.51
N ASN A 76 -10.34 -4.87 6.38
CA ASN A 76 -9.56 -6.10 6.33
C ASN A 76 -8.30 -5.99 7.21
N THR A 77 -7.58 -4.87 7.13
CA THR A 77 -6.40 -4.59 7.97
C THR A 77 -6.77 -4.58 9.45
N PHE A 78 -7.93 -4.05 9.81
CA PHE A 78 -8.42 -4.07 11.19
C PHE A 78 -8.58 -5.50 11.72
N PHE A 79 -9.18 -6.40 10.94
CA PHE A 79 -9.31 -7.82 11.35
C PHE A 79 -7.95 -8.52 11.42
N MET A 80 -7.05 -8.27 10.48
CA MET A 80 -5.70 -8.81 10.53
C MET A 80 -4.91 -8.26 11.74
N ALA A 81 -5.09 -6.99 12.07
CA ALA A 81 -4.50 -6.37 13.25
C ALA A 81 -4.94 -7.05 14.55
N ILE A 82 -6.23 -7.39 14.68
CA ILE A 82 -6.72 -8.16 15.83
C ILE A 82 -5.95 -9.48 15.95
N GLY A 83 -5.72 -10.19 14.82
CA GLY A 83 -4.92 -11.41 14.81
C GLY A 83 -3.49 -11.20 15.32
N VAL A 84 -2.82 -10.13 14.87
CA VAL A 84 -1.47 -9.78 15.33
C VAL A 84 -1.45 -9.46 16.82
N PHE A 85 -2.43 -8.68 17.32
CA PHE A 85 -2.51 -8.34 18.74
C PHE A 85 -2.85 -9.55 19.62
N LEU A 86 -3.69 -10.47 19.16
CA LEU A 86 -3.97 -11.72 19.87
C LEU A 86 -2.73 -12.60 19.94
N ALA A 87 -1.95 -12.71 18.85
CA ALA A 87 -0.69 -13.44 18.85
C ALA A 87 0.33 -12.81 19.82
N LEU A 88 0.41 -11.47 19.86
CA LEU A 88 1.26 -10.75 20.81
C LEU A 88 0.84 -11.03 22.27
N LEU A 89 -0.44 -10.97 22.58
CA LEU A 89 -0.96 -11.28 23.92
C LEU A 89 -0.67 -12.71 24.34
N TYR A 90 -0.73 -13.66 23.39
CA TYR A 90 -0.44 -15.07 23.65
C TYR A 90 1.04 -15.28 24.01
N VAL A 91 1.96 -14.59 23.32
CA VAL A 91 3.41 -14.75 23.50
C VAL A 91 3.92 -13.89 24.67
N ALA A 92 3.57 -12.62 24.71
CA ALA A 92 4.12 -11.69 25.70
C ALA A 92 3.42 -11.73 27.06
N HIS A 93 2.20 -12.30 27.14
CA HIS A 93 1.35 -12.34 28.36
C HIS A 93 1.09 -10.97 29.02
N LYS A 94 1.65 -9.89 28.50
CA LYS A 94 1.52 -8.52 29.00
C LYS A 94 1.48 -7.54 27.83
N PHE A 95 0.72 -6.47 27.99
CA PHE A 95 0.69 -5.36 27.03
C PHE A 95 1.76 -4.33 27.42
N GLU A 96 2.68 -4.02 26.51
CA GLU A 96 3.73 -3.04 26.71
C GLU A 96 3.47 -1.76 25.91
N ARG A 97 4.05 -0.64 26.35
CA ARG A 97 3.97 0.62 25.58
C ARG A 97 4.58 0.51 24.17
N ALA A 98 5.53 -0.38 24.00
CA ALA A 98 6.12 -0.70 22.69
C ALA A 98 5.11 -1.27 21.70
N ASP A 99 4.03 -1.91 22.16
CA ASP A 99 2.97 -2.44 21.28
C ASP A 99 2.15 -1.33 20.60
N LEU A 100 2.20 -0.10 21.11
CA LEU A 100 1.61 1.06 20.44
C LEU A 100 2.34 1.39 19.13
N CYS A 101 3.62 1.02 18.97
CA CYS A 101 4.36 1.20 17.74
C CYS A 101 3.81 0.29 16.61
N VAL A 102 3.19 -0.84 16.96
CA VAL A 102 2.50 -1.73 16.01
C VAL A 102 1.32 -1.01 15.33
N LEU A 103 0.58 -0.15 16.08
CA LEU A 103 -0.50 0.66 15.50
C LEU A 103 0.03 1.67 14.49
N ALA A 104 1.20 2.27 14.75
CA ALA A 104 1.83 3.16 13.79
C ALA A 104 2.23 2.39 12.51
N ALA A 105 2.80 1.18 12.63
CA ALA A 105 3.13 0.35 11.47
C ALA A 105 1.89 -0.04 10.67
N LEU A 106 0.79 -0.43 11.32
CA LEU A 106 -0.48 -0.71 10.65
C LEU A 106 -1.03 0.52 9.92
N TYR A 107 -0.90 1.71 10.49
CA TYR A 107 -1.27 2.95 9.82
C TYR A 107 -0.45 3.19 8.55
N PHE A 108 0.88 2.98 8.58
CA PHE A 108 1.73 3.10 7.39
C PHE A 108 1.41 2.06 6.32
N ILE A 109 1.07 0.83 6.72
CA ILE A 109 0.58 -0.21 5.80
C ILE A 109 -0.72 0.22 5.11
N VAL A 110 -1.65 0.86 5.84
CA VAL A 110 -2.88 1.42 5.22
C VAL A 110 -2.55 2.52 4.21
N LEU A 111 -1.58 3.41 4.50
CA LEU A 111 -1.13 4.43 3.55
C LEU A 111 -0.51 3.80 2.29
N GLU A 112 0.25 2.73 2.44
CA GLU A 112 0.81 1.94 1.35
C GLU A 112 -0.32 1.39 0.45
N PHE A 113 -1.35 0.77 1.05
CA PHE A 113 -2.52 0.26 0.31
C PHE A 113 -3.26 1.36 -0.45
N LEU A 114 -3.34 2.56 0.10
CA LEU A 114 -3.98 3.70 -0.54
C LEU A 114 -3.29 4.05 -1.87
N ILE A 115 -1.95 4.05 -1.91
CA ILE A 115 -1.19 4.28 -3.14
C ILE A 115 -1.36 3.12 -4.11
N VAL A 116 -1.25 1.87 -3.64
CA VAL A 116 -1.40 0.66 -4.48
C VAL A 116 -2.78 0.62 -5.12
N CYS A 117 -3.86 0.90 -4.38
CA CYS A 117 -5.22 1.00 -4.91
C CYS A 117 -5.35 2.09 -5.99
N ALA A 118 -4.78 3.27 -5.75
CA ALA A 118 -4.81 4.36 -6.72
C ALA A 118 -4.11 3.97 -8.03
N LEU A 119 -2.94 3.31 -7.94
CA LEU A 119 -2.20 2.79 -9.09
C LEU A 119 -2.95 1.68 -9.82
N ALA A 120 -3.55 0.74 -9.09
CA ALA A 120 -4.34 -0.33 -9.68
C ALA A 120 -5.53 0.22 -10.49
N LEU A 121 -6.23 1.23 -9.95
CA LEU A 121 -7.30 1.94 -10.65
C LEU A 121 -6.78 2.72 -11.86
N PHE A 122 -5.63 3.38 -11.71
CA PHE A 122 -4.99 4.12 -12.80
C PHE A 122 -4.67 3.21 -13.99
N PHE A 123 -3.96 2.10 -13.77
CA PHE A 123 -3.63 1.17 -14.85
C PHE A 123 -4.87 0.47 -15.40
N SER A 124 -5.84 0.14 -14.58
CA SER A 124 -7.10 -0.47 -15.00
C SER A 124 -7.95 0.45 -15.89
N SER A 125 -7.71 1.78 -15.88
CA SER A 125 -8.44 2.72 -16.71
C SER A 125 -8.08 2.61 -18.21
N PHE A 126 -6.89 2.13 -18.58
CA PHE A 126 -6.44 2.04 -19.96
C PHE A 126 -5.87 0.69 -20.38
N SER A 127 -5.59 -0.21 -19.45
CA SER A 127 -4.97 -1.51 -19.71
C SER A 127 -5.95 -2.67 -19.47
N THR A 128 -5.56 -3.87 -19.88
CA THR A 128 -6.31 -5.09 -19.57
C THR A 128 -6.12 -5.49 -18.10
N PRO A 129 -7.03 -6.31 -17.52
CA PRO A 129 -6.91 -6.75 -16.13
C PRO A 129 -5.55 -7.31 -15.78
N ILE A 130 -5.04 -8.22 -16.61
CA ILE A 130 -3.77 -8.92 -16.39
C ILE A 130 -2.60 -7.91 -16.43
N MET A 131 -2.58 -7.04 -17.46
CA MET A 131 -1.51 -6.04 -17.57
C MET A 131 -1.55 -5.01 -16.45
N SER A 132 -2.73 -4.61 -15.99
CA SER A 132 -2.89 -3.73 -14.84
C SER A 132 -2.32 -4.36 -13.57
N ALA A 133 -2.54 -5.67 -13.36
CA ALA A 133 -1.94 -6.41 -12.26
C ALA A 133 -0.41 -6.38 -12.33
N VAL A 134 0.13 -6.73 -13.49
CA VAL A 134 1.59 -6.78 -13.72
C VAL A 134 2.22 -5.41 -13.50
N PHE A 135 1.65 -4.34 -14.06
CA PHE A 135 2.20 -2.99 -13.89
C PHE A 135 2.11 -2.51 -12.44
N THR A 136 0.99 -2.74 -11.76
CA THR A 136 0.85 -2.33 -10.35
C THR A 136 1.81 -3.11 -9.47
N PHE A 137 1.92 -4.43 -9.67
CA PHE A 137 2.83 -5.28 -8.92
C PHE A 137 4.30 -4.92 -9.19
N ALA A 138 4.67 -4.70 -10.45
CA ALA A 138 6.02 -4.29 -10.82
C ALA A 138 6.40 -2.95 -10.17
N LEU A 139 5.51 -1.95 -10.23
CA LEU A 139 5.74 -0.67 -9.56
C LEU A 139 5.83 -0.82 -8.03
N PHE A 140 5.03 -1.69 -7.43
CA PHE A 140 5.13 -1.99 -6.02
C PHE A 140 6.50 -2.58 -5.66
N VAL A 141 6.95 -3.60 -6.38
CA VAL A 141 8.26 -4.23 -6.14
C VAL A 141 9.41 -3.24 -6.34
N ILE A 142 9.41 -2.50 -7.45
CA ILE A 142 10.46 -1.50 -7.72
C ILE A 142 10.43 -0.39 -6.66
N GLY A 143 9.25 0.07 -6.28
CA GLY A 143 9.08 1.11 -5.26
C GLY A 143 9.45 0.66 -3.85
N SER A 144 9.31 -0.63 -3.53
CA SER A 144 9.78 -1.20 -2.26
C SER A 144 11.32 -1.24 -2.19
N LEU A 145 12.00 -1.27 -3.33
CA LEU A 145 13.46 -1.20 -3.46
C LEU A 145 13.98 0.23 -3.73
N ALA A 146 13.12 1.25 -3.64
CA ALA A 146 13.48 2.62 -4.02
C ALA A 146 14.66 3.20 -3.20
N GLU A 147 14.78 2.81 -1.93
CA GLU A 147 15.89 3.25 -1.08
C GLU A 147 17.20 2.59 -1.48
N ASP A 148 17.17 1.30 -1.80
CA ASP A 148 18.34 0.55 -2.31
C ASP A 148 18.77 1.10 -3.67
N LEU A 149 17.82 1.41 -4.55
CA LEU A 149 18.09 2.05 -5.85
C LEU A 149 18.74 3.44 -5.68
N ARG A 150 18.31 4.24 -4.71
CA ARG A 150 18.95 5.51 -4.38
C ARG A 150 20.37 5.32 -3.83
N GLY A 151 20.55 4.31 -2.99
CA GLY A 151 21.86 3.91 -2.51
C GLY A 151 22.80 3.54 -3.66
N PHE A 152 22.33 2.68 -4.55
CA PHE A 152 23.06 2.27 -5.76
C PHE A 152 23.40 3.45 -6.68
N ALA A 153 22.43 4.35 -6.90
CA ALA A 153 22.63 5.54 -7.74
C ALA A 153 23.71 6.49 -7.22
N ARG A 154 23.92 6.55 -5.90
CA ARG A 154 24.96 7.41 -5.28
C ARG A 154 26.38 6.87 -5.45
N ILE A 155 26.54 5.56 -5.55
CA ILE A 155 27.85 4.91 -5.66
C ILE A 155 28.24 4.57 -7.10
N THR A 156 27.27 4.65 -8.05
CA THR A 156 27.48 4.29 -9.45
C THR A 156 27.49 5.54 -10.31
N GLU A 157 28.63 5.80 -10.96
CA GLU A 157 28.77 6.89 -11.92
C GLU A 157 28.33 6.50 -13.33
N GLY A 158 27.96 7.49 -14.14
CA GLY A 158 27.60 7.28 -15.55
C GLY A 158 26.13 6.91 -15.78
N LEU A 159 25.88 6.29 -16.92
CA LEU A 159 24.53 5.96 -17.41
C LEU A 159 23.71 5.07 -16.46
N PRO A 160 24.27 4.01 -15.83
CA PRO A 160 23.51 3.18 -14.88
C PRO A 160 23.06 3.96 -13.64
N GLY A 161 23.88 4.84 -13.10
CA GLY A 161 23.53 5.69 -11.97
C GLY A 161 22.43 6.70 -12.31
N ALA A 162 22.49 7.30 -13.51
CA ALA A 162 21.44 8.20 -13.99
C ALA A 162 20.09 7.50 -14.18
N ILE A 163 20.09 6.29 -14.74
CA ILE A 163 18.88 5.47 -14.89
C ILE A 163 18.30 5.11 -13.52
N ALA A 164 19.12 4.62 -12.60
CA ALA A 164 18.70 4.27 -11.24
C ALA A 164 18.09 5.48 -10.51
N THR A 165 18.67 6.65 -10.67
CA THR A 165 18.16 7.91 -10.13
C THR A 165 16.80 8.25 -10.74
N ALA A 166 16.67 8.20 -12.06
CA ALA A 166 15.42 8.51 -12.75
C ALA A 166 14.29 7.56 -12.32
N VAL A 167 14.56 6.26 -12.25
CA VAL A 167 13.60 5.25 -11.79
C VAL A 167 13.21 5.50 -10.34
N ALA A 168 14.18 5.76 -9.45
CA ALA A 168 13.93 5.98 -8.02
C ALA A 168 13.10 7.25 -7.71
N TYR A 169 13.08 8.24 -8.62
CA TYR A 169 12.23 9.43 -8.48
C TYR A 169 10.87 9.29 -9.18
N LEU A 170 10.79 8.50 -10.25
CA LEU A 170 9.56 8.29 -11.01
C LEU A 170 8.60 7.33 -10.30
N VAL A 171 9.14 6.33 -9.61
CA VAL A 171 8.37 5.28 -8.94
C VAL A 171 8.01 5.74 -7.52
N PRO A 172 6.80 5.40 -7.01
CA PRO A 172 6.43 5.71 -5.64
C PRO A 172 7.37 5.02 -4.65
N ASN A 173 7.80 5.76 -3.64
CA ASN A 173 8.72 5.26 -2.63
C ASN A 173 7.96 4.45 -1.54
N PHE A 174 7.76 3.16 -1.78
CA PHE A 174 7.12 2.29 -0.79
C PHE A 174 8.03 1.94 0.39
N SER A 175 9.35 1.97 0.23
CA SER A 175 10.28 1.74 1.35
C SER A 175 10.10 2.75 2.49
N ALA A 176 9.66 3.98 2.19
CA ALA A 176 9.37 4.99 3.22
C ALA A 176 8.18 4.62 4.13
N PHE A 177 7.32 3.69 3.72
CA PHE A 177 6.20 3.19 4.52
C PHE A 177 6.57 1.95 5.34
N ASN A 178 7.68 1.30 5.03
CA ASN A 178 8.12 0.10 5.73
C ASN A 178 8.83 0.46 7.05
N ILE A 179 8.04 0.62 8.11
CA ILE A 179 8.54 0.85 9.47
C ILE A 179 8.38 -0.40 10.36
N ILE A 180 8.18 -1.59 9.76
CA ILE A 180 7.91 -2.83 10.48
C ILE A 180 9.04 -3.14 11.48
N ASN A 181 10.29 -3.02 11.03
CA ASN A 181 11.46 -3.27 11.88
C ASN A 181 11.54 -2.28 13.06
N GLN A 182 11.24 -1.00 12.82
CA GLN A 182 11.19 0.01 13.88
C GLN A 182 10.09 -0.29 14.91
N ALA A 183 8.91 -0.69 14.44
CA ALA A 183 7.80 -1.07 15.30
C ALA A 183 8.10 -2.33 16.11
N ALA A 184 8.76 -3.33 15.52
CA ALA A 184 9.14 -4.57 16.19
C ALA A 184 10.11 -4.31 17.36
N HIS A 185 11.04 -3.37 17.20
CA HIS A 185 11.97 -2.96 18.26
C HIS A 185 11.36 -1.93 19.24
N GLY A 186 10.10 -1.55 19.07
CA GLY A 186 9.41 -0.59 19.94
C GLY A 186 9.91 0.86 19.83
N PHE A 187 10.61 1.22 18.74
CA PHE A 187 11.07 2.59 18.54
C PHE A 187 9.91 3.52 18.19
N PRO A 188 9.76 4.64 18.91
CA PRO A 188 8.67 5.58 18.65
C PRO A 188 8.86 6.25 17.28
N VAL A 189 7.76 6.30 16.52
CA VAL A 189 7.74 6.95 15.20
C VAL A 189 7.56 8.45 15.40
N PRO A 190 8.47 9.30 14.90
CA PRO A 190 8.34 10.74 15.04
C PRO A 190 7.12 11.26 14.28
N GLY A 191 6.33 12.13 14.91
CA GLY A 191 5.10 12.69 14.31
C GLY A 191 5.33 13.40 12.98
N ARG A 192 6.52 13.97 12.76
CA ARG A 192 6.92 14.56 11.49
C ARG A 192 6.95 13.53 10.35
N LEU A 193 7.43 12.31 10.63
CA LEU A 193 7.45 11.22 9.64
C LEU A 193 6.02 10.80 9.26
N ILE A 194 5.12 10.71 10.25
CA ILE A 194 3.71 10.41 10.02
C ILE A 194 3.09 11.46 9.09
N LEU A 195 3.30 12.74 9.40
CA LEU A 195 2.75 13.84 8.60
C LEU A 195 3.26 13.83 7.15
N TYR A 196 4.58 13.67 6.95
CA TYR A 196 5.17 13.65 5.61
C TYR A 196 4.67 12.46 4.78
N ASN A 197 4.64 11.25 5.35
CA ASN A 197 4.19 10.08 4.62
C ASN A 197 2.69 10.10 4.35
N THR A 198 1.89 10.67 5.27
CA THR A 198 0.46 10.89 5.02
C THR A 198 0.25 11.87 3.86
N ALA A 199 0.92 13.02 3.88
CA ALA A 199 0.82 14.00 2.81
C ALA A 199 1.28 13.40 1.47
N TYR A 200 2.39 12.66 1.48
CA TYR A 200 2.90 11.97 0.29
C TYR A 200 1.88 10.96 -0.26
N ALA A 201 1.31 10.10 0.59
CA ALA A 201 0.33 9.09 0.19
C ALA A 201 -0.92 9.73 -0.41
N VAL A 202 -1.45 10.77 0.23
CA VAL A 202 -2.64 11.49 -0.24
C VAL A 202 -2.38 12.18 -1.58
N LEU A 203 -1.27 12.91 -1.71
CA LEU A 203 -0.93 13.64 -2.94
C LEU A 203 -0.67 12.67 -4.10
N TYR A 204 0.08 11.59 -3.86
CA TYR A 204 0.37 10.59 -4.89
C TYR A 204 -0.90 9.88 -5.36
N SER A 205 -1.76 9.48 -4.42
CA SER A 205 -3.04 8.84 -4.73
C SER A 205 -3.98 9.80 -5.48
N ALA A 206 -4.04 11.08 -5.08
CA ALA A 206 -4.83 12.08 -5.76
C ALA A 206 -4.34 12.30 -7.21
N MET A 207 -3.03 12.33 -7.42
CA MET A 207 -2.43 12.43 -8.76
C MET A 207 -2.79 11.20 -9.62
N ALA A 208 -2.64 9.99 -9.10
CA ALA A 208 -2.96 8.76 -9.82
C ALA A 208 -4.46 8.67 -10.17
N ILE A 209 -5.34 8.99 -9.22
CA ILE A 209 -6.80 9.01 -9.45
C ILE A 209 -7.20 10.10 -10.46
N SER A 210 -6.59 11.29 -10.39
CA SER A 210 -6.84 12.34 -11.37
C SER A 210 -6.46 11.90 -12.78
N GLY A 211 -5.31 11.22 -12.92
CA GLY A 211 -4.89 10.59 -14.17
C GLY A 211 -5.88 9.54 -14.67
N ALA A 212 -6.36 8.66 -13.77
CA ALA A 212 -7.36 7.65 -14.08
C ALA A 212 -8.66 8.30 -14.59
N VAL A 213 -9.14 9.35 -13.93
CA VAL A 213 -10.35 10.10 -14.32
C VAL A 213 -10.19 10.73 -15.71
N LEU A 214 -9.05 11.38 -15.99
CA LEU A 214 -8.79 12.01 -17.29
C LEU A 214 -8.77 10.99 -18.44
N ILE A 215 -8.14 9.84 -18.22
CA ILE A 215 -8.11 8.75 -19.21
C ILE A 215 -9.51 8.18 -19.41
N PHE A 216 -10.23 7.94 -18.33
CA PHE A 216 -11.58 7.39 -18.39
C PHE A 216 -12.59 8.32 -19.07
N GLN A 217 -12.42 9.65 -18.92
CA GLN A 217 -13.26 10.64 -19.60
C GLN A 217 -13.05 10.65 -21.12
N ARG A 218 -11.81 10.41 -21.59
CA ARG A 218 -11.46 10.41 -23.03
C ARG A 218 -11.76 9.09 -23.72
N ARG A 219 -12.03 8.02 -22.97
CA ARG A 219 -12.33 6.71 -23.54
C ARG A 219 -13.75 6.71 -24.14
N ASN A 220 -13.83 6.63 -25.46
CA ASN A 220 -15.11 6.40 -26.14
C ASN A 220 -15.59 4.99 -25.83
N LEU A 221 -16.59 4.91 -24.99
CA LEU A 221 -17.34 3.68 -24.71
C LEU A 221 -18.30 3.48 -25.91
N LYS A 222 -17.82 2.85 -26.98
CA LYS A 222 -18.66 2.38 -28.09
C LYS A 222 -18.92 0.89 -27.93
#